data_dffe290922fa9780ed8f37249756ce11
#
_entry.id   dffe290922fa9780ed8f37249756ce11
#
_cell.length_a   1.000
_cell.length_b   1.000
_cell.length_c   1.000
_cell.angle_alpha   90.00
_cell.angle_beta   90.00
_cell.angle_gamma   90.00
#
_symmetry.space_group_name_H-M   'P 1'
#
loop_
_entity.id
_entity.type
_entity.pdbx_description
1 polymer ?
#
loop_
_entity_poly.entity_id
_entity_poly.type
_entity_poly.pdbx_seq_one_letter_code
_entity_poly.pdbx_strand_id
1 'polypeptide(L)'
;MAATSPAKQSDARMLEELTTFFRDQHRLKPPPMIGVISKIDGLRPVMEWSPPYDWEQPSRLKEESIREAMDYARKATGDILQAAVPVCTDKDRGHVFGIEEWLLPMIITELDEARAVSLVRSLHRDYDQHKLKKVLGQFAAIGKRLVSAITNPH
;
A
#
# COMPACT_ATOMS: atom_id res chain seq x y z
N MET A 1 10.08 2.33 0.14
CA MET A 1 11.34 2.24 0.92
C MET A 1 11.58 0.80 1.34
N ALA A 2 12.83 0.35 1.43
CA ALA A 2 13.12 -0.99 1.95
C ALA A 2 13.12 -0.98 3.48
N ALA A 3 12.41 -1.92 4.11
CA ALA A 3 12.26 -2.00 5.56
C ALA A 3 13.59 -2.19 6.31
N THR A 4 14.60 -2.76 5.65
CA THR A 4 15.94 -3.00 6.19
C THR A 4 16.92 -1.85 6.00
N SER A 5 16.52 -0.82 5.25
CA SER A 5 17.32 0.39 5.03
C SER A 5 16.55 1.61 5.49
N PRO A 6 17.17 2.53 6.23
CA PRO A 6 16.52 3.79 6.56
C PRO A 6 16.11 4.51 5.27
N ALA A 7 15.06 5.32 5.35
CA ALA A 7 14.67 6.21 4.26
C ALA A 7 15.90 6.96 3.79
N LYS A 8 16.25 6.77 2.52
CA LYS A 8 17.43 7.43 1.98
C LYS A 8 17.19 8.93 1.97
N GLN A 9 18.21 9.70 2.24
CA GLN A 9 18.13 11.16 2.17
C GLN A 9 17.61 11.65 0.80
N SER A 10 17.86 10.86 -0.27
CA SER A 10 17.29 11.07 -1.60
C SER A 10 15.76 11.00 -1.63
N ASP A 11 15.15 10.08 -0.87
CA ASP A 11 13.69 9.88 -0.87
C ASP A 11 13.01 11.06 -0.14
N ALA A 12 13.57 11.48 1.00
CA ALA A 12 13.08 12.65 1.73
C ALA A 12 13.19 13.93 0.89
N ARG A 13 14.32 14.13 0.21
CA ARG A 13 14.52 15.27 -0.68
C ARG A 13 13.55 15.29 -1.85
N MET A 14 13.33 14.15 -2.51
CA MET A 14 12.37 14.04 -3.61
C MET A 14 10.95 14.40 -3.13
N LEU A 15 10.54 13.93 -1.95
CA LEU A 15 9.23 14.25 -1.37
C LEU A 15 9.12 15.75 -1.04
N GLU A 16 10.16 16.35 -0.54
CA GLU A 16 10.20 17.80 -0.26
C GLU A 16 10.10 18.62 -1.56
N GLU A 17 10.84 18.24 -2.60
CA GLU A 17 10.77 18.89 -3.92
C GLU A 17 9.37 18.78 -4.54
N LEU A 18 8.72 17.59 -4.47
CA LEU A 18 7.35 17.40 -4.92
C LEU A 18 6.37 18.27 -4.13
N THR A 19 6.48 18.28 -2.81
CA THR A 19 5.60 19.08 -1.94
C THR A 19 5.74 20.56 -2.24
N THR A 20 6.96 21.04 -2.43
CA THR A 20 7.24 22.43 -2.81
C THR A 20 6.65 22.76 -4.17
N PHE A 21 6.83 21.88 -5.16
CA PHE A 21 6.23 22.07 -6.48
C PHE A 21 4.70 22.26 -6.41
N PHE A 22 3.98 21.38 -5.71
CA PHE A 22 2.52 21.48 -5.60
C PHE A 22 2.08 22.69 -4.77
N ARG A 23 2.83 23.07 -3.75
CA ARG A 23 2.55 24.29 -2.96
C ARG A 23 2.68 25.56 -3.80
N ASP A 24 3.67 25.62 -4.68
CA ASP A 24 3.90 26.78 -5.54
C ASP A 24 2.91 26.85 -6.71
N GLN A 25 2.30 25.72 -7.06
CA GLN A 25 1.28 25.60 -8.10
C GLN A 25 -0.14 25.67 -7.50
N HIS A 26 -0.57 26.84 -7.06
CA HIS A 26 -1.87 27.06 -6.37
C HIS A 26 -3.12 26.49 -7.08
N ARG A 27 -3.03 26.12 -8.36
CA ARG A 27 -4.13 25.51 -9.14
C ARG A 27 -4.09 23.99 -9.17
N LEU A 28 -3.00 23.37 -8.72
CA LEU A 28 -2.84 21.94 -8.74
C LEU A 28 -3.05 21.37 -7.33
N LYS A 29 -3.95 20.40 -7.24
CA LYS A 29 -4.09 19.60 -6.03
C LYS A 29 -2.93 18.59 -5.95
N PRO A 30 -2.20 18.49 -4.83
CA PRO A 30 -1.21 17.44 -4.70
C PRO A 30 -1.89 16.06 -4.82
N PRO A 31 -1.28 15.13 -5.56
CA PRO A 31 -1.80 13.77 -5.63
C PRO A 31 -1.69 13.10 -4.24
N PRO A 32 -2.58 12.15 -3.93
CA PRO A 32 -2.43 11.34 -2.74
C PRO A 32 -1.10 10.57 -2.79
N MET A 33 -0.33 10.63 -1.71
CA MET A 33 0.95 9.92 -1.59
C MET A 33 0.84 8.78 -0.61
N ILE A 34 1.09 7.56 -1.09
CA ILE A 34 1.07 6.33 -0.29
C ILE A 34 2.52 5.84 -0.12
N GLY A 35 2.94 5.68 1.13
CA GLY A 35 4.23 5.09 1.46
C GLY A 35 4.15 3.56 1.35
N VAL A 36 5.12 2.96 0.65
CA VAL A 36 5.25 1.51 0.58
C VAL A 36 6.54 1.09 1.27
N ILE A 37 6.41 0.35 2.37
CA ILE A 37 7.55 -0.20 3.11
C ILE A 37 7.79 -1.61 2.59
N SER A 38 8.76 -1.75 1.71
CA SER A 38 9.05 -3.03 1.05
C SER A 38 10.05 -3.88 1.84
N LYS A 39 10.15 -5.16 1.49
CA LYS A 39 11.12 -6.13 2.06
C LYS A 39 10.97 -6.32 3.57
N ILE A 40 9.74 -6.40 4.04
CA ILE A 40 9.45 -6.64 5.47
C ILE A 40 9.89 -8.03 5.94
N ASP A 41 10.14 -8.97 5.02
CA ASP A 41 10.73 -10.28 5.32
C ASP A 41 12.11 -10.15 5.96
N GLY A 42 12.89 -9.15 5.58
CA GLY A 42 14.19 -8.84 6.16
C GLY A 42 14.17 -8.19 7.56
N LEU A 43 13.00 -7.83 8.10
CA LEU A 43 12.88 -7.34 9.47
C LEU A 43 13.04 -8.47 10.49
N ARG A 44 13.39 -8.13 11.74
CA ARG A 44 13.55 -9.12 12.81
C ARG A 44 12.20 -9.67 13.28
N PRO A 45 12.13 -10.97 13.61
CA PRO A 45 13.09 -12.04 13.32
C PRO A 45 13.18 -12.35 11.83
N VAL A 46 14.40 -12.37 11.26
CA VAL A 46 14.64 -12.54 9.81
C VAL A 46 14.15 -13.88 9.28
N MET A 47 14.25 -14.94 10.11
CA MET A 47 13.85 -16.30 9.73
C MET A 47 12.34 -16.55 9.91
N GLU A 48 11.62 -15.61 10.50
CA GLU A 48 10.18 -15.74 10.69
C GLU A 48 9.42 -15.21 9.46
N TRP A 49 8.66 -16.11 8.83
CA TRP A 49 7.71 -15.74 7.80
C TRP A 49 6.39 -16.49 8.00
N SER A 50 5.43 -15.84 8.64
CA SER A 50 4.10 -16.40 8.89
C SER A 50 3.00 -15.32 8.85
N PRO A 51 2.74 -14.75 7.65
CA PRO A 51 1.62 -13.83 7.49
C PRO A 51 0.27 -14.55 7.74
N PRO A 52 -0.81 -13.82 8.04
CA PRO A 52 -0.91 -12.37 8.06
C PRO A 52 -0.24 -11.73 9.28
N TYR A 53 0.18 -10.47 9.13
CA TYR A 53 0.76 -9.67 10.19
C TYR A 53 -0.17 -8.53 10.57
N ASP A 54 -0.45 -8.39 11.88
CA ASP A 54 -1.17 -7.26 12.44
C ASP A 54 -0.19 -6.28 13.11
N TRP A 55 0.27 -5.30 12.34
CA TRP A 55 1.17 -4.27 12.86
C TRP A 55 0.44 -3.12 13.58
N GLU A 56 -0.88 -3.04 13.45
CA GLU A 56 -1.68 -2.05 14.18
C GLU A 56 -1.85 -2.46 15.64
N GLN A 57 -2.05 -3.76 15.88
CA GLN A 57 -2.11 -4.35 17.22
C GLN A 57 -1.10 -5.51 17.34
N PRO A 58 0.21 -5.22 17.34
CA PRO A 58 1.22 -6.25 17.29
C PRO A 58 1.21 -7.13 18.53
N SER A 59 1.25 -8.42 18.30
CA SER A 59 1.34 -9.46 19.33
C SER A 59 2.61 -10.32 19.18
N ARG A 60 3.30 -10.17 18.06
CA ARG A 60 4.52 -10.91 17.71
C ARG A 60 5.66 -9.95 17.43
N LEU A 61 6.88 -10.38 17.67
CA LEU A 61 8.09 -9.57 17.48
C LEU A 61 8.25 -9.07 16.04
N LYS A 62 7.82 -9.87 15.05
CA LYS A 62 7.81 -9.46 13.64
C LYS A 62 6.85 -8.30 13.39
N GLU A 63 5.69 -8.33 14.00
CA GLU A 63 4.67 -7.27 13.87
C GLU A 63 5.13 -5.97 14.54
N GLU A 64 5.81 -6.08 15.70
CA GLU A 64 6.46 -4.93 16.35
C GLU A 64 7.51 -4.29 15.44
N SER A 65 8.38 -5.10 14.82
CA SER A 65 9.40 -4.61 13.90
C SER A 65 8.81 -3.97 12.63
N ILE A 66 7.68 -4.50 12.13
CA ILE A 66 6.95 -3.89 11.02
C ILE A 66 6.41 -2.53 11.46
N ARG A 67 5.77 -2.43 12.62
CA ARG A 67 5.25 -1.17 13.16
C ARG A 67 6.35 -0.12 13.35
N GLU A 68 7.48 -0.52 13.91
CA GLU A 68 8.65 0.38 14.08
C GLU A 68 9.14 0.94 12.73
N ALA A 69 9.22 0.09 11.70
CA ALA A 69 9.60 0.52 10.35
C ALA A 69 8.58 1.48 9.74
N MET A 70 7.29 1.25 9.97
CA MET A 70 6.20 2.12 9.54
C MET A 70 6.26 3.49 10.24
N ASP A 71 6.45 3.50 11.56
CA ASP A 71 6.56 4.71 12.36
C ASP A 71 7.81 5.52 11.99
N TYR A 72 8.92 4.84 11.73
CA TYR A 72 10.13 5.49 11.23
C TYR A 72 9.88 6.17 9.88
N ALA A 73 9.22 5.49 8.96
CA ALA A 73 8.89 6.06 7.66
C ALA A 73 7.99 7.29 7.77
N ARG A 74 6.95 7.22 8.61
CA ARG A 74 6.06 8.36 8.89
C ARG A 74 6.82 9.55 9.48
N LYS A 75 7.68 9.32 10.46
CA LYS A 75 8.51 10.38 11.06
C LYS A 75 9.48 11.01 10.05
N ALA A 76 10.07 10.18 9.16
CA ALA A 76 11.01 10.67 8.16
C ALA A 76 10.35 11.49 7.05
N THR A 77 9.07 11.26 6.78
CA THR A 77 8.33 11.91 5.68
C THR A 77 7.35 12.99 6.18
N GLY A 78 7.13 13.11 7.49
CA GLY A 78 6.16 14.03 8.08
C GLY A 78 4.74 13.75 7.58
N ASP A 79 3.93 14.81 7.47
CA ASP A 79 2.53 14.73 7.02
C ASP A 79 2.35 14.59 5.50
N ILE A 80 3.44 14.35 4.76
CA ILE A 80 3.39 14.23 3.30
C ILE A 80 2.70 12.93 2.88
N LEU A 81 2.92 11.85 3.63
CA LEU A 81 2.26 10.58 3.36
C LEU A 81 0.89 10.53 4.01
N GLN A 82 -0.15 10.32 3.21
CA GLN A 82 -1.51 10.11 3.71
C GLN A 82 -1.64 8.76 4.41
N ALA A 83 -0.91 7.77 3.92
CA ALA A 83 -0.87 6.43 4.50
C ALA A 83 0.45 5.74 4.15
N ALA A 84 0.76 4.68 4.90
CA ALA A 84 1.87 3.80 4.59
C ALA A 84 1.43 2.34 4.78
N VAL A 85 1.94 1.45 3.94
CA VAL A 85 1.62 0.01 3.98
C VAL A 85 2.88 -0.85 3.91
N PRO A 86 2.96 -1.92 4.71
CA PRO A 86 4.06 -2.88 4.63
C PRO A 86 3.79 -3.90 3.52
N VAL A 87 4.79 -4.18 2.69
CA VAL A 87 4.69 -5.17 1.62
C VAL A 87 5.94 -6.05 1.53
N CYS A 88 5.74 -7.25 1.00
CA CYS A 88 6.82 -8.11 0.53
C CYS A 88 6.42 -8.74 -0.81
N THR A 89 7.38 -8.83 -1.73
CA THR A 89 7.17 -9.38 -3.08
C THR A 89 8.25 -10.37 -3.47
N ASP A 90 8.92 -10.98 -2.50
CA ASP A 90 9.94 -12.00 -2.76
C ASP A 90 9.26 -13.33 -3.15
N LYS A 91 9.01 -13.49 -4.46
CA LYS A 91 8.38 -14.67 -5.02
C LYS A 91 9.29 -15.89 -4.95
N ASP A 92 10.59 -15.70 -5.00
CA ASP A 92 11.57 -16.82 -5.00
C ASP A 92 11.55 -17.55 -3.66
N ARG A 93 11.31 -16.82 -2.58
CA ARG A 93 11.12 -17.38 -1.23
C ARG A 93 9.65 -17.67 -0.90
N GLY A 94 8.71 -17.33 -1.78
CA GLY A 94 7.29 -17.40 -1.48
C GLY A 94 6.82 -16.34 -0.47
N HIS A 95 7.61 -15.31 -0.24
CA HIS A 95 7.29 -14.24 0.70
C HIS A 95 6.50 -13.14 -0.02
N VAL A 96 5.18 -13.34 -0.12
CA VAL A 96 4.26 -12.35 -0.70
C VAL A 96 3.25 -11.92 0.36
N PHE A 97 3.16 -10.61 0.60
CA PHE A 97 2.27 -10.02 1.60
C PHE A 97 2.01 -8.54 1.35
N GLY A 98 0.83 -8.08 1.70
CA GLY A 98 0.47 -6.67 1.82
C GLY A 98 0.03 -5.99 0.53
N ILE A 99 0.16 -6.64 -0.64
CA ILE A 99 -0.28 -6.05 -1.91
C ILE A 99 -1.80 -6.15 -2.04
N GLU A 100 -2.35 -7.37 -1.96
CA GLU A 100 -3.78 -7.62 -2.11
C GLU A 100 -4.56 -7.16 -0.88
N GLU A 101 -3.96 -7.29 0.31
CA GLU A 101 -4.60 -7.02 1.58
C GLU A 101 -4.66 -5.52 1.92
N TRP A 102 -3.63 -4.74 1.53
CA TRP A 102 -3.47 -3.36 1.98
C TRP A 102 -3.20 -2.36 0.87
N LEU A 103 -2.18 -2.60 0.02
CA LEU A 103 -1.76 -1.62 -0.97
C LEU A 103 -2.84 -1.39 -2.04
N LEU A 104 -3.35 -2.44 -2.62
CA LEU A 104 -4.34 -2.34 -3.70
C LEU A 104 -5.65 -1.70 -3.24
N PRO A 105 -6.26 -2.10 -2.09
CA PRO A 105 -7.41 -1.43 -1.54
C PRO A 105 -7.19 0.06 -1.30
N MET A 106 -6.03 0.43 -0.77
CA MET A 106 -5.70 1.83 -0.50
C MET A 106 -5.59 2.65 -1.78
N ILE A 107 -4.93 2.12 -2.82
CA ILE A 107 -4.87 2.78 -4.13
C ILE A 107 -6.28 2.99 -4.69
N ILE A 108 -7.15 1.96 -4.62
CA ILE A 108 -8.53 2.05 -5.12
C ILE A 108 -9.32 3.12 -4.37
N THR A 109 -9.13 3.26 -3.07
CA THR A 109 -9.83 4.26 -2.25
C THR A 109 -9.45 5.68 -2.63
N GLU A 110 -8.20 5.91 -3.03
CA GLU A 110 -7.69 7.24 -3.42
C GLU A 110 -8.02 7.61 -4.90
N LEU A 111 -8.50 6.66 -5.69
CA LEU A 111 -8.89 6.93 -7.07
C LEU A 111 -10.34 7.42 -7.15
N ASP A 112 -10.63 8.28 -8.13
CA ASP A 112 -12.01 8.54 -8.52
C ASP A 112 -12.68 7.25 -9.08
N GLU A 113 -14.01 7.22 -9.08
CA GLU A 113 -14.78 6.02 -9.44
C GLU A 113 -14.42 5.46 -10.82
N ALA A 114 -14.23 6.32 -11.81
CA ALA A 114 -13.92 5.91 -13.17
C ALA A 114 -12.53 5.24 -13.28
N ARG A 115 -11.54 5.81 -12.60
CA ARG A 115 -10.18 5.26 -12.56
C ARG A 115 -10.11 3.99 -11.72
N ALA A 116 -10.83 3.94 -10.60
CA ALA A 116 -10.95 2.74 -9.78
C ALA A 116 -11.56 1.57 -10.57
N VAL A 117 -12.64 1.79 -11.30
CA VAL A 117 -13.27 0.78 -12.19
C VAL A 117 -12.30 0.33 -13.28
N SER A 118 -11.58 1.27 -13.91
CA SER A 118 -10.60 0.95 -14.95
C SER A 118 -9.44 0.10 -14.40
N LEU A 119 -8.91 0.45 -13.23
CA LEU A 119 -7.86 -0.32 -12.56
C LEU A 119 -8.34 -1.74 -12.25
N VAL A 120 -9.51 -1.87 -11.64
CA VAL A 120 -10.08 -3.18 -11.29
C VAL A 120 -10.30 -4.05 -12.52
N ARG A 121 -10.79 -3.49 -13.65
CA ARG A 121 -10.93 -4.21 -14.92
C ARG A 121 -9.59 -4.68 -15.48
N SER A 122 -8.55 -3.87 -15.35
CA SER A 122 -7.19 -4.27 -15.78
C SER A 122 -6.65 -5.40 -14.92
N LEU A 123 -6.83 -5.33 -13.62
CA LEU A 123 -6.40 -6.37 -12.68
C LEU A 123 -7.19 -7.67 -12.85
N HIS A 124 -8.47 -7.58 -13.21
CA HIS A 124 -9.32 -8.77 -13.47
C HIS A 124 -8.79 -9.65 -14.60
N ARG A 125 -8.02 -9.09 -15.53
CA ARG A 125 -7.40 -9.83 -16.63
C ARG A 125 -6.25 -10.71 -16.16
N ASP A 126 -5.55 -10.29 -15.11
CA ASP A 126 -4.28 -10.86 -14.66
C ASP A 126 -4.37 -11.52 -13.27
N TYR A 127 -5.48 -11.31 -12.55
CA TYR A 127 -5.70 -11.81 -11.20
C TYR A 127 -6.88 -12.78 -11.12
N ASP A 128 -6.76 -13.78 -10.22
CA ASP A 128 -7.85 -14.69 -9.88
C ASP A 128 -9.08 -13.90 -9.35
N GLN A 129 -10.23 -14.10 -10.02
CA GLN A 129 -11.49 -13.43 -9.69
C GLN A 129 -11.90 -13.59 -8.22
N HIS A 130 -11.57 -14.72 -7.61
CA HIS A 130 -11.91 -15.00 -6.20
C HIS A 130 -11.14 -14.12 -5.24
N LYS A 131 -9.86 -13.90 -5.49
CA LYS A 131 -8.99 -13.03 -4.69
C LYS A 131 -9.40 -11.57 -4.82
N LEU A 132 -9.69 -11.14 -6.05
CA LEU A 132 -10.14 -9.76 -6.30
C LEU A 132 -11.47 -9.44 -5.61
N LYS A 133 -12.45 -10.38 -5.67
CA LYS A 133 -13.74 -10.23 -4.95
C LYS A 133 -13.55 -10.15 -3.43
N LYS A 134 -12.60 -10.90 -2.87
CA LYS A 134 -12.31 -10.86 -1.44
C LYS A 134 -11.72 -9.51 -1.03
N VAL A 135 -10.78 -8.99 -1.80
CA VAL A 135 -10.18 -7.65 -1.59
C VAL A 135 -11.23 -6.55 -1.69
N LEU A 136 -12.06 -6.57 -2.73
CA LEU A 136 -13.11 -5.57 -2.94
C LEU A 136 -14.26 -5.69 -1.92
N GLY A 137 -14.54 -6.87 -1.43
CA GLY A 137 -15.58 -7.12 -0.42
C GLY A 137 -15.25 -6.55 0.96
N GLN A 138 -13.99 -6.32 1.26
CA GLN A 138 -13.54 -5.67 2.50
C GLN A 138 -13.84 -4.16 2.52
N PHE A 139 -14.11 -3.56 1.35
CA PHE A 139 -14.45 -2.14 1.19
C PHE A 139 -15.94 -1.99 0.82
N ALA A 140 -16.82 -2.18 1.80
CA ALA A 140 -18.25 -2.38 1.60
C ALA A 140 -19.01 -1.28 0.84
N ALA A 141 -18.56 -0.05 0.79
CA ALA A 141 -19.21 1.05 0.06
C ALA A 141 -18.72 1.17 -1.40
N ILE A 142 -17.40 1.13 -1.61
CA ILE A 142 -16.77 1.20 -2.93
C ILE A 142 -16.83 -0.17 -3.60
N GLY A 143 -16.63 -1.24 -2.84
CA GLY A 143 -16.63 -2.62 -3.31
C GLY A 143 -17.93 -3.06 -3.96
N LYS A 144 -19.11 -2.65 -3.46
CA LYS A 144 -20.41 -2.99 -4.08
C LYS A 144 -20.55 -2.44 -5.49
N ARG A 145 -20.14 -1.20 -5.73
CA ARG A 145 -20.19 -0.57 -7.07
C ARG A 145 -19.19 -1.19 -8.03
N LEU A 146 -17.98 -1.49 -7.55
CA LEU A 146 -16.93 -2.11 -8.35
C LEU A 146 -17.24 -3.56 -8.70
N VAL A 147 -17.78 -4.35 -7.76
CA VAL A 147 -18.22 -5.73 -8.02
C VAL A 147 -19.35 -5.75 -9.03
N SER A 148 -20.32 -4.83 -8.96
CA SER A 148 -21.39 -4.71 -9.97
C SER A 148 -20.85 -4.40 -11.37
N ALA A 149 -19.84 -3.55 -11.49
CA ALA A 149 -19.19 -3.21 -12.76
C ALA A 149 -18.40 -4.37 -13.38
N ILE A 150 -17.93 -5.32 -12.56
CA ILE A 150 -17.19 -6.51 -13.02
C ILE A 150 -18.16 -7.62 -13.43
N THR A 151 -19.28 -7.77 -12.72
CA THR A 151 -20.26 -8.84 -12.96
C THR A 151 -21.23 -8.56 -14.09
N ASN A 152 -21.38 -7.28 -14.51
CA ASN A 152 -22.19 -6.87 -15.67
C ASN A 152 -21.32 -6.09 -16.68
N PRO A 153 -20.47 -6.74 -17.48
CA PRO A 153 -19.80 -6.09 -18.59
C PRO A 153 -20.82 -5.87 -19.71
N HIS A 154 -21.28 -4.64 -19.86
CA HIS A 154 -21.92 -4.21 -21.12
C HIS A 154 -20.86 -3.97 -22.18
#